data_76c9180a10c6358ee8623322506aabb3
#
_entry.id   76c9180a10c6358ee8623322506aabb3
#
_cell.length_a   1.000
_cell.length_b   1.000
_cell.length_c   1.000
_cell.angle_alpha   90.00
_cell.angle_beta   90.00
_cell.angle_gamma   90.00
#
_symmetry.space_group_name_H-M   'P 1'
#
loop_
_entity.id
_entity.type
_entity.pdbx_description
1 polymer ?
#
loop_
_entity_poly.entity_id
_entity_poly.type
_entity_poly.pdbx_seq_one_letter_code
_entity_poly.pdbx_strand_id
1 'polypeptide(L)'
;QMCIRDRGKYCIFTKGNRYIYGVGNFFINLVDDNNKAVLPLVMLDSNMYGDGGWFYSGFDCIHKDQTEWCMNKLTSLKNEDENIKAMAFFHMPVREFKEAYERMKLGDNDVIYKHGSVGEKNDHFGISRFKGIFFNSAVDNGVIKWMFCGHDHLNTLSLVYKGIQLTYGMSIDYLGYKGIEKQYTQRGGTLITRKKDGSVSVKMVPLTSVVSTKVSGVK
;
A
#
# COMPACT_ATOMS: atom_id res chain seq x y z
N GLN A 1 -17.42 1.04 12.03
CA GLN A 1 -16.41 2.01 11.56
C GLN A 1 -16.48 3.42 12.20
N MET A 2 -17.44 3.68 13.07
CA MET A 2 -17.72 5.08 13.49
C MET A 2 -16.94 5.62 14.68
N CYS A 3 -16.37 4.79 15.55
CA CYS A 3 -16.04 5.26 16.90
C CYS A 3 -14.58 5.60 17.20
N ILE A 4 -13.64 5.19 16.38
CA ILE A 4 -12.20 5.40 16.64
C ILE A 4 -11.73 6.75 16.10
N ARG A 5 -12.34 7.21 15.02
CA ARG A 5 -11.93 8.38 14.24
C ARG A 5 -12.07 9.71 14.98
N ASP A 6 -13.12 9.87 15.78
CA ASP A 6 -13.43 11.13 16.44
C ASP A 6 -12.83 11.23 17.86
N ARG A 7 -12.19 10.18 18.34
CA ARG A 7 -11.67 10.08 19.72
C ARG A 7 -10.16 10.06 19.84
N GLY A 8 -9.43 9.93 18.75
CA GLY A 8 -7.97 9.91 18.75
C GLY A 8 -7.39 11.31 18.70
N LYS A 9 -6.82 11.81 19.80
CA LYS A 9 -6.14 13.12 19.86
C LYS A 9 -5.08 13.32 18.76
N TYR A 10 -4.52 12.24 18.24
CA TYR A 10 -3.44 12.25 17.25
C TYR A 10 -3.87 11.63 15.91
N CYS A 11 -5.16 11.38 15.71
CA CYS A 11 -5.68 10.82 14.48
C CYS A 11 -5.80 11.93 13.42
N ILE A 12 -5.03 11.81 12.34
CA ILE A 12 -5.04 12.74 11.19
C ILE A 12 -5.94 12.26 10.05
N PHE A 13 -6.69 11.18 10.25
CA PHE A 13 -7.62 10.66 9.24
C PHE A 13 -8.70 11.68 8.90
N THR A 14 -8.97 11.82 7.60
CA THR A 14 -10.11 12.60 7.09
C THR A 14 -11.00 11.74 6.20
N LYS A 15 -12.29 12.07 6.13
CA LYS A 15 -13.24 11.39 5.24
C LYS A 15 -12.89 11.56 3.75
N GLY A 16 -12.17 12.63 3.46
CA GLY A 16 -11.93 13.04 2.09
C GLY A 16 -13.14 13.75 1.47
N ASN A 17 -13.08 13.89 0.15
CA ASN A 17 -14.14 14.52 -0.63
C ASN A 17 -15.34 13.57 -0.80
N ARG A 18 -16.53 13.99 -0.39
CA ARG A 18 -17.78 13.20 -0.47
C ARG A 18 -18.24 12.87 -1.91
N TYR A 19 -17.69 13.54 -2.91
CA TYR A 19 -18.02 13.32 -4.32
C TYR A 19 -17.07 12.34 -5.01
N ILE A 20 -16.13 11.76 -4.26
CA ILE A 20 -15.20 10.72 -4.72
C ILE A 20 -15.60 9.43 -4.04
N TYR A 21 -15.63 8.35 -4.80
CA TYR A 21 -15.99 7.03 -4.30
C TYR A 21 -15.10 6.61 -3.13
N GLY A 22 -15.70 5.93 -2.13
CA GLY A 22 -15.01 5.49 -0.93
C GLY A 22 -14.88 6.57 0.15
N VAL A 23 -14.28 6.22 1.26
CA VAL A 23 -14.11 7.08 2.45
C VAL A 23 -12.68 7.04 2.95
N GLY A 24 -12.00 8.18 2.94
CA GLY A 24 -10.61 8.24 3.41
C GLY A 24 -9.61 8.42 2.27
N ASN A 25 -10.05 9.04 1.18
CA ASN A 25 -9.15 9.48 0.12
C ASN A 25 -8.60 10.86 0.50
N PHE A 26 -7.32 10.94 0.89
CA PHE A 26 -6.69 12.21 1.29
C PHE A 26 -5.18 12.18 1.11
N PHE A 27 -4.58 13.37 1.14
CA PHE A 27 -3.14 13.56 1.11
C PHE A 27 -2.62 13.99 2.48
N ILE A 28 -1.43 13.52 2.82
CA ILE A 28 -0.57 14.05 3.89
C ILE A 28 0.70 14.52 3.21
N ASN A 29 0.95 15.82 3.22
CA ASN A 29 2.19 16.34 2.67
C ASN A 29 3.24 16.44 3.78
N LEU A 30 4.35 15.73 3.64
CA LEU A 30 5.55 16.07 4.37
C LEU A 30 6.13 17.33 3.73
N VAL A 31 6.42 18.33 4.55
CA VAL A 31 6.89 19.64 4.09
C VAL A 31 8.27 19.94 4.63
N ASP A 32 9.02 20.80 3.96
CA ASP A 32 10.26 21.38 4.44
C ASP A 32 10.01 22.59 5.37
N ASP A 33 11.10 23.23 5.81
CA ASP A 33 11.06 24.40 6.67
C ASP A 33 10.36 25.62 6.02
N ASN A 34 10.23 25.62 4.69
CA ASN A 34 9.51 26.63 3.91
C ASN A 34 8.06 26.26 3.64
N ASN A 35 7.55 25.21 4.28
CA ASN A 35 6.20 24.67 4.07
C ASN A 35 5.95 24.16 2.64
N LYS A 36 6.99 23.84 1.87
CA LYS A 36 6.91 23.25 0.55
C LYS A 36 6.81 21.72 0.69
N ALA A 37 5.89 21.10 -0.07
CA ALA A 37 5.76 19.65 -0.09
C ALA A 37 7.04 18.99 -0.62
N VAL A 38 7.60 18.05 0.16
CA VAL A 38 8.80 17.28 -0.22
C VAL A 38 8.50 15.79 -0.42
N LEU A 39 7.42 15.28 0.15
CA LEU A 39 6.94 13.92 -0.06
C LEU A 39 5.44 13.84 0.25
N PRO A 40 4.58 13.87 -0.74
CA PRO A 40 3.16 13.57 -0.59
C PRO A 40 2.93 12.09 -0.26
N LEU A 41 2.13 11.82 0.76
CA LEU A 41 1.60 10.52 1.10
C LEU A 41 0.13 10.50 0.69
N VAL A 42 -0.22 9.60 -0.22
CA VAL A 42 -1.57 9.47 -0.76
C VAL A 42 -2.26 8.31 -0.07
N MET A 43 -3.31 8.59 0.68
CA MET A 43 -4.17 7.58 1.29
C MET A 43 -5.37 7.35 0.38
N LEU A 44 -5.62 6.10 0.00
CA LEU A 44 -6.72 5.72 -0.88
C LEU A 44 -7.56 4.62 -0.24
N ASP A 45 -8.86 4.81 -0.24
CA ASP A 45 -9.80 3.73 0.03
C ASP A 45 -9.88 2.81 -1.20
N SER A 46 -9.30 1.64 -1.09
CA SER A 46 -9.36 0.63 -2.15
C SER A 46 -10.63 -0.22 -2.08
N ASN A 47 -11.55 0.15 -1.21
CA ASN A 47 -12.83 -0.50 -0.97
C ASN A 47 -12.67 -1.98 -0.51
N MET A 48 -13.77 -2.69 -0.32
CA MET A 48 -13.71 -4.09 0.12
C MET A 48 -14.30 -5.02 -0.93
N TYR A 49 -15.57 -4.87 -1.24
CA TYR A 49 -16.26 -5.67 -2.23
C TYR A 49 -16.95 -4.76 -3.24
N GLY A 50 -16.69 -5.01 -4.52
CA GLY A 50 -17.40 -4.36 -5.61
C GLY A 50 -18.74 -5.01 -5.86
N ASP A 51 -19.76 -4.18 -6.13
CA ASP A 51 -21.06 -4.63 -6.55
C ASP A 51 -21.16 -4.64 -8.09
N GLY A 52 -20.80 -5.74 -8.68
CA GLY A 52 -20.97 -6.00 -10.12
C GLY A 52 -22.34 -6.58 -10.45
N GLY A 53 -23.33 -6.44 -9.56
CA GLY A 53 -24.66 -7.02 -9.71
C GLY A 53 -24.69 -8.52 -9.44
N TRP A 54 -25.82 -9.17 -9.75
CA TRP A 54 -26.09 -10.58 -9.44
C TRP A 54 -25.02 -11.59 -9.88
N PHE A 55 -24.21 -11.25 -10.87
CA PHE A 55 -23.21 -12.17 -11.47
C PHE A 55 -21.76 -11.84 -11.17
N TYR A 56 -21.45 -10.75 -10.47
CA TYR A 56 -20.09 -10.28 -10.32
C TYR A 56 -19.82 -9.78 -8.89
N SER A 57 -19.57 -10.70 -7.97
CA SER A 57 -19.04 -10.36 -6.65
C SER A 57 -17.55 -10.62 -6.58
N GLY A 58 -16.80 -9.77 -5.91
CA GLY A 58 -15.36 -9.92 -5.68
C GLY A 58 -14.76 -8.70 -5.01
N PHE A 59 -13.48 -8.77 -4.71
CA PHE A 59 -12.77 -7.61 -4.18
C PHE A 59 -12.84 -6.44 -5.15
N ASP A 60 -13.07 -5.25 -4.59
CA ASP A 60 -13.16 -4.01 -5.34
C ASP A 60 -11.75 -3.47 -5.68
N CYS A 61 -11.68 -2.32 -6.32
CA CYS A 61 -10.44 -1.66 -6.71
C CYS A 61 -10.52 -0.15 -6.43
N ILE A 62 -9.41 0.55 -6.66
CA ILE A 62 -9.40 2.01 -6.72
C ILE A 62 -10.16 2.43 -7.98
N HIS A 63 -11.25 3.18 -7.82
CA HIS A 63 -12.15 3.60 -8.88
C HIS A 63 -11.55 4.72 -9.76
N LYS A 64 -12.19 4.94 -10.90
CA LYS A 64 -11.72 5.91 -11.89
C LYS A 64 -11.71 7.33 -11.34
N ASP A 65 -12.74 7.74 -10.62
CA ASP A 65 -12.86 9.08 -10.02
C ASP A 65 -11.81 9.32 -8.92
N GLN A 66 -11.51 8.30 -8.09
CA GLN A 66 -10.41 8.33 -7.13
C GLN A 66 -9.06 8.51 -7.86
N THR A 67 -8.87 7.78 -8.97
CA THR A 67 -7.65 7.86 -9.78
C THR A 67 -7.49 9.25 -10.39
N GLU A 68 -8.51 9.78 -11.04
CA GLU A 68 -8.49 11.11 -11.66
C GLU A 68 -8.22 12.21 -10.62
N TRP A 69 -8.89 12.15 -9.47
CA TRP A 69 -8.65 13.07 -8.36
C TRP A 69 -7.20 13.02 -7.88
N CYS A 70 -6.66 11.82 -7.68
CA CYS A 70 -5.30 11.62 -7.23
C CYS A 70 -4.28 12.17 -8.25
N MET A 71 -4.44 11.80 -9.53
CA MET A 71 -3.52 12.23 -10.59
C MET A 71 -3.57 13.74 -10.81
N ASN A 72 -4.73 14.36 -10.77
CA ASN A 72 -4.88 15.81 -10.86
C ASN A 72 -4.13 16.54 -9.75
N LYS A 73 -4.24 16.05 -8.50
CA LYS A 73 -3.52 16.62 -7.37
C LYS A 73 -2.01 16.44 -7.50
N LEU A 74 -1.56 15.27 -7.93
CA LEU A 74 -0.13 14.99 -8.15
C LEU A 74 0.44 15.82 -9.31
N THR A 75 -0.33 16.04 -10.37
CA THR A 75 0.06 16.93 -11.47
C THR A 75 0.23 18.36 -11.00
N SER A 76 -0.65 18.87 -10.14
CA SER A 76 -0.48 20.21 -9.53
C SER A 76 0.84 20.30 -8.75
N LEU A 77 1.14 19.29 -7.93
CA LEU A 77 2.39 19.27 -7.15
C LEU A 77 3.62 19.14 -8.06
N LYS A 78 3.53 18.39 -9.15
CA LYS A 78 4.60 18.26 -10.15
C LYS A 78 4.87 19.58 -10.89
N ASN A 79 3.85 20.39 -11.11
CA ASN A 79 4.02 21.73 -11.70
C ASN A 79 4.74 22.71 -10.76
N GLU A 80 4.64 22.50 -9.44
CA GLU A 80 5.37 23.27 -8.42
C GLU A 80 6.81 22.75 -8.22
N ASP A 81 7.00 21.43 -8.39
CA ASP A 81 8.30 20.76 -8.30
C ASP A 81 8.34 19.53 -9.22
N GLU A 82 9.02 19.64 -10.35
CA GLU A 82 9.12 18.56 -11.34
C GLU A 82 9.76 17.26 -10.80
N ASN A 83 10.58 17.37 -9.74
CA ASN A 83 11.27 16.26 -9.11
C ASN A 83 10.50 15.64 -7.93
N ILE A 84 9.30 16.13 -7.65
CA ILE A 84 8.49 15.62 -6.54
C ILE A 84 8.19 14.13 -6.73
N LYS A 85 8.25 13.38 -5.64
CA LYS A 85 7.93 11.96 -5.61
C LYS A 85 6.90 11.71 -4.52
N ALA A 86 5.99 10.77 -4.74
CA ALA A 86 4.91 10.44 -3.80
C ALA A 86 4.90 8.96 -3.46
N MET A 87 4.28 8.65 -2.32
CA MET A 87 3.93 7.30 -1.89
C MET A 87 2.42 7.13 -1.85
N ALA A 88 1.90 6.01 -2.34
CA ALA A 88 0.49 5.67 -2.24
C ALA A 88 0.28 4.50 -1.29
N PHE A 89 -0.76 4.60 -0.45
CA PHE A 89 -1.13 3.61 0.55
C PHE A 89 -2.59 3.23 0.38
N PHE A 90 -2.86 1.96 0.28
CA PHE A 90 -4.20 1.39 0.12
C PHE A 90 -4.23 -0.04 0.67
N HIS A 91 -5.42 -0.61 0.89
CA HIS A 91 -5.52 -1.95 1.48
C HIS A 91 -5.46 -3.06 0.43
N MET A 92 -6.35 -3.04 -0.57
CA MET A 92 -6.44 -4.08 -1.59
C MET A 92 -5.33 -3.90 -2.63
N PRO A 93 -4.52 -4.93 -2.91
CA PRO A 93 -3.44 -4.82 -3.88
C PRO A 93 -3.99 -4.57 -5.29
N VAL A 94 -3.31 -3.69 -6.03
CA VAL A 94 -3.56 -3.56 -7.47
C VAL A 94 -3.10 -4.83 -8.20
N ARG A 95 -3.71 -5.15 -9.33
CA ARG A 95 -3.46 -6.40 -10.08
C ARG A 95 -2.00 -6.58 -10.49
N GLU A 96 -1.31 -5.49 -10.65
CA GLU A 96 0.08 -5.43 -11.08
C GLU A 96 1.05 -6.01 -10.04
N PHE A 97 0.67 -6.17 -8.77
CA PHE A 97 1.46 -6.95 -7.81
C PHE A 97 1.60 -8.41 -8.26
N LYS A 98 0.52 -9.03 -8.69
CA LYS A 98 0.53 -10.41 -9.22
C LYS A 98 1.24 -10.48 -10.57
N GLU A 99 0.91 -9.56 -11.49
CA GLU A 99 1.54 -9.51 -12.81
C GLU A 99 3.06 -9.41 -12.70
N ALA A 100 3.57 -8.51 -11.87
CA ALA A 100 4.99 -8.33 -11.67
C ALA A 100 5.66 -9.56 -11.02
N TYR A 101 5.00 -10.21 -10.06
CA TYR A 101 5.49 -11.45 -9.46
C TYR A 101 5.60 -12.57 -10.50
N GLU A 102 4.58 -12.76 -11.33
CA GLU A 102 4.59 -13.77 -12.39
C GLU A 102 5.70 -13.50 -13.41
N ARG A 103 5.89 -12.25 -13.82
CA ARG A 103 7.00 -11.84 -14.70
C ARG A 103 8.36 -12.10 -14.07
N MET A 104 8.54 -11.76 -12.81
CA MET A 104 9.77 -12.04 -12.06
C MET A 104 10.10 -13.55 -12.07
N LYS A 105 9.11 -14.42 -11.84
CA LYS A 105 9.29 -15.89 -11.89
C LYS A 105 9.71 -16.39 -13.27
N LEU A 106 9.33 -15.70 -14.32
CA LEU A 106 9.74 -16.00 -15.70
C LEU A 106 11.12 -15.42 -16.08
N GLY A 107 11.77 -14.70 -15.14
CA GLY A 107 13.08 -14.10 -15.39
C GLY A 107 13.03 -12.79 -16.17
N ASP A 108 11.89 -12.08 -16.15
CA ASP A 108 11.74 -10.79 -16.81
C ASP A 108 12.62 -9.72 -16.12
N ASN A 109 13.56 -9.16 -16.87
CA ASN A 109 14.53 -8.18 -16.39
C ASN A 109 13.91 -6.79 -16.10
N ASP A 110 12.68 -6.54 -16.54
CA ASP A 110 11.95 -5.29 -16.25
C ASP A 110 11.37 -5.27 -14.83
N VAL A 111 11.45 -6.41 -14.12
CA VAL A 111 11.03 -6.53 -12.73
C VAL A 111 12.25 -6.70 -11.83
N ILE A 112 12.42 -5.79 -10.87
CA ILE A 112 13.54 -5.84 -9.91
C ILE A 112 13.02 -6.29 -8.55
N TYR A 113 13.43 -7.49 -8.11
CA TYR A 113 13.16 -7.97 -6.76
C TYR A 113 13.91 -7.12 -5.72
N LYS A 114 13.24 -6.76 -4.64
CA LYS A 114 13.81 -6.01 -3.51
C LYS A 114 13.96 -6.88 -2.27
N HIS A 115 12.86 -7.41 -1.76
CA HIS A 115 12.85 -8.27 -0.58
C HIS A 115 11.49 -8.96 -0.41
N GLY A 116 11.40 -9.85 0.59
CA GLY A 116 10.17 -10.49 1.00
C GLY A 116 9.77 -11.67 0.13
N SER A 117 8.56 -12.15 0.32
CA SER A 117 8.03 -13.33 -0.37
C SER A 117 6.50 -13.28 -0.46
N VAL A 118 5.94 -14.14 -1.30
CA VAL A 118 4.53 -14.51 -1.27
C VAL A 118 4.43 -15.71 -0.32
N GLY A 119 3.77 -15.50 0.82
CA GLY A 119 3.60 -16.52 1.85
C GLY A 119 2.21 -17.15 1.85
N GLU A 120 1.28 -16.58 1.10
CA GLU A 120 -0.06 -17.12 0.95
C GLU A 120 -0.04 -18.44 0.15
N LYS A 121 -0.96 -19.34 0.51
CA LYS A 121 -1.04 -20.67 -0.11
C LYS A 121 -1.26 -20.56 -1.62
N ASN A 122 -0.51 -21.36 -2.38
CA ASN A 122 -0.56 -21.41 -3.85
C ASN A 122 -0.24 -20.06 -4.52
N ASP A 123 0.69 -19.30 -3.96
CA ASP A 123 1.06 -17.98 -4.48
C ASP A 123 -0.19 -17.06 -4.66
N HIS A 124 -1.06 -17.07 -3.66
CA HIS A 124 -2.31 -16.31 -3.74
C HIS A 124 -2.07 -14.81 -3.61
N PHE A 125 -2.84 -14.07 -4.43
CA PHE A 125 -2.96 -12.61 -4.39
C PHE A 125 -4.44 -12.24 -4.34
N GLY A 126 -4.84 -11.54 -3.28
CA GLY A 126 -6.21 -11.04 -3.09
C GLY A 126 -6.52 -9.83 -3.95
N ILE A 127 -6.19 -9.91 -5.24
CA ILE A 127 -6.41 -8.82 -6.19
C ILE A 127 -7.88 -8.72 -6.61
N SER A 128 -8.28 -7.50 -6.97
CA SER A 128 -9.60 -7.24 -7.53
C SER A 128 -9.86 -8.01 -8.83
N ARG A 129 -11.10 -8.44 -9.02
CA ARG A 129 -11.61 -8.90 -10.32
C ARG A 129 -11.90 -7.75 -11.28
N PHE A 130 -12.14 -6.55 -10.76
CA PHE A 130 -12.38 -5.35 -11.55
C PHE A 130 -11.07 -4.79 -12.07
N LYS A 131 -11.10 -4.30 -13.30
CA LYS A 131 -9.91 -3.73 -13.94
C LYS A 131 -9.77 -2.26 -13.54
N GLY A 132 -8.97 -1.99 -12.50
CA GLY A 132 -8.57 -0.63 -12.14
C GLY A 132 -7.60 -0.03 -13.15
N ILE A 133 -7.56 1.30 -13.19
CA ILE A 133 -6.64 2.07 -14.05
C ILE A 133 -5.53 2.76 -13.23
N PHE A 134 -5.58 2.67 -11.90
CA PHE A 134 -4.74 3.45 -10.99
C PHE A 134 -3.24 3.25 -11.24
N PHE A 135 -2.78 2.01 -11.37
CA PHE A 135 -1.36 1.73 -11.57
C PHE A 135 -0.83 2.34 -12.87
N ASN A 136 -1.50 2.11 -14.00
CA ASN A 136 -1.05 2.66 -15.28
C ASN A 136 -1.11 4.19 -15.28
N SER A 137 -2.15 4.80 -14.72
CA SER A 137 -2.23 6.26 -14.55
C SER A 137 -1.10 6.81 -13.68
N ALA A 138 -0.67 6.07 -12.65
CA ALA A 138 0.47 6.46 -11.82
C ALA A 138 1.80 6.34 -12.57
N VAL A 139 1.98 5.32 -13.41
CA VAL A 139 3.14 5.18 -14.29
C VAL A 139 3.21 6.37 -15.26
N ASP A 140 2.11 6.69 -15.93
CA ASP A 140 2.03 7.79 -16.91
C ASP A 140 2.28 9.16 -16.25
N ASN A 141 1.72 9.40 -15.06
CA ASN A 141 1.94 10.63 -14.28
C ASN A 141 3.39 10.77 -13.80
N GLY A 142 4.01 9.67 -13.40
CA GLY A 142 5.42 9.57 -13.04
C GLY A 142 5.80 10.08 -11.64
N VAL A 143 4.85 10.58 -10.84
CA VAL A 143 5.11 11.12 -9.48
C VAL A 143 5.13 10.02 -8.42
N ILE A 144 4.20 9.05 -8.46
CA ILE A 144 4.19 7.93 -7.53
C ILE A 144 5.36 6.99 -7.83
N LYS A 145 6.23 6.79 -6.84
CA LYS A 145 7.38 5.89 -6.93
C LYS A 145 7.26 4.67 -6.00
N TRP A 146 6.36 4.72 -5.03
CA TRP A 146 6.12 3.63 -4.08
C TRP A 146 4.63 3.43 -3.88
N MET A 147 4.20 2.17 -3.92
CA MET A 147 2.85 1.74 -3.57
C MET A 147 2.93 0.70 -2.47
N PHE A 148 2.14 0.89 -1.43
CA PHE A 148 2.05 0.00 -0.28
C PHE A 148 0.63 -0.53 -0.16
N CYS A 149 0.50 -1.84 -0.01
CA CYS A 149 -0.78 -2.50 0.22
C CYS A 149 -0.71 -3.45 1.43
N GLY A 150 -1.86 -3.97 1.83
CA GLY A 150 -2.03 -5.00 2.85
C GLY A 150 -2.81 -6.18 2.30
N HIS A 151 -3.90 -6.56 2.95
CA HIS A 151 -4.86 -7.58 2.57
C HIS A 151 -4.36 -9.02 2.70
N ASP A 152 -3.32 -9.41 1.99
CA ASP A 152 -2.74 -10.75 2.06
C ASP A 152 -1.77 -10.83 3.24
N HIS A 153 -2.17 -11.52 4.30
CA HIS A 153 -1.51 -11.43 5.62
C HIS A 153 -0.12 -12.07 5.66
N LEU A 154 0.16 -13.03 4.78
CA LEU A 154 1.45 -13.69 4.71
C LEU A 154 2.34 -13.18 3.57
N ASN A 155 1.86 -12.25 2.75
CA ASN A 155 2.67 -11.64 1.70
C ASN A 155 3.51 -10.49 2.26
N THR A 156 4.79 -10.50 1.95
CA THR A 156 5.78 -9.47 2.33
C THR A 156 6.60 -9.01 1.12
N LEU A 157 6.20 -9.42 -0.07
CA LEU A 157 6.89 -9.17 -1.33
C LEU A 157 7.08 -7.67 -1.59
N SER A 158 8.28 -7.29 -1.99
CA SER A 158 8.59 -5.98 -2.53
C SER A 158 9.39 -6.13 -3.82
N LEU A 159 8.95 -5.45 -4.87
CA LEU A 159 9.61 -5.46 -6.18
C LEU A 159 9.39 -4.12 -6.89
N VAL A 160 10.22 -3.79 -7.88
CA VAL A 160 10.01 -2.63 -8.74
C VAL A 160 9.50 -3.10 -10.08
N TYR A 161 8.41 -2.52 -10.53
CA TYR A 161 7.80 -2.78 -11.82
C TYR A 161 7.39 -1.46 -12.47
N LYS A 162 7.76 -1.25 -13.72
CA LYS A 162 7.53 0.00 -14.49
C LYS A 162 7.91 1.26 -13.70
N GLY A 163 9.04 1.20 -12.95
CA GLY A 163 9.56 2.32 -12.19
C GLY A 163 8.84 2.64 -10.88
N ILE A 164 7.88 1.81 -10.46
CA ILE A 164 7.17 1.92 -9.17
C ILE A 164 7.55 0.72 -8.30
N GLN A 165 7.97 0.99 -7.06
CA GLN A 165 8.17 -0.07 -6.07
C GLN A 165 6.82 -0.46 -5.46
N LEU A 166 6.43 -1.70 -5.67
CA LEU A 166 5.24 -2.33 -5.12
C LEU A 166 5.64 -3.12 -3.88
N THR A 167 5.01 -2.85 -2.73
CA THR A 167 5.38 -3.46 -1.45
C THR A 167 4.16 -3.87 -0.66
N TYR A 168 4.09 -5.14 -0.27
CA TYR A 168 3.18 -5.58 0.78
C TYR A 168 3.70 -5.12 2.14
N GLY A 169 2.86 -4.42 2.89
CA GLY A 169 3.11 -4.11 4.29
C GLY A 169 3.04 -5.38 5.15
N MET A 170 3.98 -5.53 6.08
CA MET A 170 3.98 -6.66 6.99
C MET A 170 2.74 -6.64 7.89
N SER A 171 2.02 -7.75 7.98
CA SER A 171 0.83 -7.86 8.82
C SER A 171 1.18 -8.00 10.30
N ILE A 172 0.35 -7.42 11.17
CA ILE A 172 0.39 -7.64 12.62
C ILE A 172 -0.71 -8.57 13.10
N ASP A 173 -1.47 -9.16 12.19
CA ASP A 173 -2.62 -9.98 12.52
C ASP A 173 -2.26 -11.33 13.14
N TYR A 174 -3.04 -11.74 14.13
CA TYR A 174 -2.91 -13.01 14.87
C TYR A 174 -4.04 -13.98 14.60
N LEU A 175 -5.16 -13.52 14.05
CA LEU A 175 -6.42 -14.24 14.02
C LEU A 175 -7.09 -14.27 12.64
N GLY A 176 -6.44 -13.77 11.60
CA GLY A 176 -7.01 -13.67 10.24
C GLY A 176 -7.52 -15.00 9.71
N TYR A 177 -6.79 -16.08 9.97
CA TYR A 177 -7.22 -17.44 9.62
C TYR A 177 -6.43 -18.50 10.40
N LYS A 178 -6.98 -19.72 10.43
CA LYS A 178 -6.42 -20.84 11.20
C LYS A 178 -4.99 -21.16 10.78
N GLY A 179 -4.08 -21.15 11.73
CA GLY A 179 -2.67 -21.48 11.53
C GLY A 179 -1.74 -20.28 11.40
N ILE A 180 -2.29 -19.07 11.18
CA ILE A 180 -1.49 -17.85 11.08
C ILE A 180 -0.75 -17.54 12.40
N GLU A 181 -1.31 -17.97 13.54
CA GLU A 181 -0.70 -17.82 14.86
C GLU A 181 0.68 -18.50 14.97
N LYS A 182 0.97 -19.44 14.09
CA LYS A 182 2.26 -20.17 14.03
C LYS A 182 3.30 -19.48 13.15
N GLN A 183 2.91 -18.45 12.40
CA GLN A 183 3.75 -17.72 11.45
C GLN A 183 4.38 -16.48 12.11
N TYR A 184 5.13 -16.67 13.18
CA TYR A 184 5.68 -15.57 14.00
C TYR A 184 6.53 -14.57 13.23
N THR A 185 7.28 -15.02 12.23
CA THR A 185 8.15 -14.17 11.40
C THR A 185 7.39 -13.30 10.40
N GLN A 186 6.11 -13.59 10.17
CA GLN A 186 5.24 -12.84 9.25
C GLN A 186 4.53 -11.67 9.94
N ARG A 187 4.70 -11.52 11.26
CA ARG A 187 4.11 -10.42 12.04
C ARG A 187 5.12 -9.34 12.29
N GLY A 188 4.69 -8.12 12.14
CA GLY A 188 5.55 -6.98 12.40
C GLY A 188 5.03 -5.71 11.75
N GLY A 189 5.95 -4.83 11.40
CA GLY A 189 5.67 -3.59 10.70
C GLY A 189 6.59 -3.39 9.53
N THR A 190 6.24 -2.46 8.68
CA THR A 190 7.08 -2.01 7.57
C THR A 190 7.61 -0.61 7.90
N LEU A 191 8.91 -0.50 8.09
CA LEU A 191 9.58 0.77 8.34
C LEU A 191 9.97 1.41 7.00
N ILE A 192 9.42 2.59 6.75
CA ILE A 192 9.76 3.42 5.59
C ILE A 192 10.59 4.59 6.10
N THR A 193 11.80 4.74 5.59
CA THR A 193 12.69 5.82 5.97
C THR A 193 13.04 6.66 4.75
N ARG A 194 12.70 7.96 4.80
CA ARG A 194 13.19 8.96 3.85
C ARG A 194 14.41 9.67 4.45
N LYS A 195 15.50 9.65 3.73
CA LYS A 195 16.72 10.38 4.12
C LYS A 195 16.68 11.83 3.63
N LYS A 196 17.57 12.66 4.15
CA LYS A 196 17.71 14.07 3.74
C LYS A 196 18.01 14.25 2.24
N ASP A 197 18.74 13.32 1.64
CA ASP A 197 19.03 13.28 0.20
C ASP A 197 17.84 12.87 -0.68
N GLY A 198 16.66 12.63 -0.07
CA GLY A 198 15.46 12.19 -0.74
C GLY A 198 15.38 10.69 -1.04
N SER A 199 16.44 9.93 -0.74
CA SER A 199 16.41 8.48 -0.89
C SER A 199 15.43 7.83 0.10
N VAL A 200 14.79 6.74 -0.33
CA VAL A 200 13.84 5.99 0.49
C VAL A 200 14.31 4.56 0.66
N SER A 201 14.28 4.09 1.89
CA SER A 201 14.47 2.67 2.20
C SER A 201 13.22 2.09 2.84
N VAL A 202 12.91 0.85 2.49
CA VAL A 202 11.78 0.08 3.02
C VAL A 202 12.35 -1.16 3.68
N LYS A 203 12.02 -1.37 4.95
CA LYS A 203 12.52 -2.49 5.75
C LYS A 203 11.37 -3.18 6.48
N MET A 204 11.30 -4.50 6.36
CA MET A 204 10.47 -5.33 7.21
C MET A 204 11.06 -5.40 8.62
N VAL A 205 10.23 -5.17 9.64
CA VAL A 205 10.59 -5.23 11.04
C VAL A 205 9.73 -6.29 11.72
N PRO A 206 10.18 -7.54 11.76
CA PRO A 206 9.44 -8.62 12.43
C PRO A 206 9.25 -8.31 13.91
N LEU A 207 8.09 -8.66 14.45
CA LEU A 207 7.78 -8.47 15.88
C LEU A 207 8.83 -9.15 16.77
N THR A 208 9.34 -10.30 16.36
CA THR A 208 10.41 -11.03 17.06
C THR A 208 11.73 -10.27 17.17
N SER A 209 11.95 -9.25 16.33
CA SER A 209 13.13 -8.37 16.41
C SER A 209 12.96 -7.20 17.39
N VAL A 210 11.72 -6.93 17.82
CA VAL A 210 11.39 -5.78 18.68
C VAL A 210 11.01 -6.22 20.08
N VAL A 211 10.32 -7.36 20.21
CA VAL A 211 9.84 -7.90 21.48
C VAL A 211 10.68 -9.12 21.86
N SER A 212 11.20 -9.15 23.08
CA SER A 212 11.82 -10.35 23.63
C SER A 212 10.80 -11.49 23.62
N THR A 213 11.13 -12.60 22.95
CA THR A 213 10.29 -13.82 22.92
C THR A 213 10.26 -14.56 24.25
N LYS A 214 10.97 -14.07 25.26
CA LYS A 214 10.89 -14.57 26.63
C LYS A 214 9.67 -13.94 27.30
N VAL A 215 8.48 -14.38 26.97
CA VAL A 215 7.33 -14.28 27.87
C VAL A 215 7.55 -15.32 28.94
N SER A 216 8.20 -14.91 30.01
CA SER A 216 8.24 -15.70 31.25
C SER A 216 6.81 -15.80 31.76
N GLY A 217 6.20 -16.97 31.69
CA GLY A 217 5.00 -17.26 32.50
C GLY A 217 3.71 -17.60 31.78
N VAL A 218 3.72 -18.13 30.57
CA VAL A 218 2.56 -18.88 30.07
C VAL A 218 2.96 -20.35 30.00
N LYS A 219 2.51 -21.09 31.01
CA LYS A 219 2.47 -22.56 31.04
C LYS A 219 1.28 -23.02 30.20
#